data_f424924f4036fd020a4055a01fd1bf61
#
_entry.id   f424924f4036fd020a4055a01fd1bf61
#
_cell.length_a   1.000
_cell.length_b   1.000
_cell.length_c   1.000
_cell.angle_alpha   90.00
_cell.angle_beta   90.00
_cell.angle_gamma   90.00
#
_symmetry.space_group_name_H-M   'P 1'
#
loop_
_entity.id
_entity.type
_entity.pdbx_description
1 polymer ?
#
loop_
_entity_poly.entity_id
_entity_poly.type
_entity_poly.pdbx_seq_one_letter_code
_entity_poly.pdbx_strand_id
1 'polypeptide(L)'
;LEGTVASVPPQGGRKHPQQEFIQLDTTNVLFIVAGAFAGLEEIISARAGKKGIGFGAPIAGKNDNVEIFTEVQPEDLRKFGLIPEFIGRLPVIATVTPLDREALMEILTKPKNALVKQYQRMFELDGFELEFDLDALQAIADQAVARETGARGLRAIMEEILGPIMFEIPGSEVQGIVKISKQVVESGVEPSIIPFKSLRQEKSA
;
A
#
# COMPACT_ATOMS: atom_id res chain seq x y z
N LEU A 1 20.23 19.16 5.31
CA LEU A 1 19.77 19.04 3.91
C LEU A 1 20.79 19.58 2.90
N GLU A 2 21.66 20.50 3.28
CA GLU A 2 22.70 21.07 2.38
C GLU A 2 23.98 20.23 2.34
N GLY A 3 24.05 19.19 3.14
CA GLY A 3 25.27 18.39 3.31
C GLY A 3 26.23 19.00 4.32
N THR A 4 26.57 18.23 5.32
CA THR A 4 27.56 18.60 6.36
C THR A 4 28.09 17.33 7.00
N VAL A 5 29.27 17.45 7.64
CA VAL A 5 29.76 16.37 8.48
C VAL A 5 29.14 16.51 9.86
N ALA A 6 28.23 15.59 10.18
CA ALA A 6 27.56 15.54 11.47
C ALA A 6 28.30 14.63 12.44
N SER A 7 28.49 15.10 13.69
CA SER A 7 29.08 14.32 14.77
C SER A 7 27.98 13.60 15.55
N VAL A 8 27.89 12.30 15.39
CA VAL A 8 26.84 11.46 15.97
C VAL A 8 27.41 10.68 17.16
N PRO A 9 26.78 10.76 18.37
CA PRO A 9 27.21 9.94 19.49
C PRO A 9 26.91 8.47 19.24
N PRO A 10 27.85 7.53 19.47
CA PRO A 10 27.69 6.09 19.17
C PRO A 10 26.61 5.42 20.02
N GLN A 11 26.33 5.93 21.21
CA GLN A 11 25.20 5.49 22.05
C GLN A 11 24.29 6.69 22.26
N GLY A 12 23.06 6.60 21.79
CA GLY A 12 22.05 7.65 21.96
C GLY A 12 21.92 8.03 23.44
N GLY A 13 22.26 9.26 23.80
CA GLY A 13 22.18 9.71 25.18
C GLY A 13 22.96 11.02 25.44
N ARG A 14 23.23 11.32 26.72
CA ARG A 14 23.94 12.52 27.14
C ARG A 14 25.37 12.53 26.59
N LYS A 15 25.80 13.67 26.03
CA LYS A 15 27.15 13.91 25.58
C LYS A 15 28.12 13.80 26.77
N HIS A 16 28.99 12.76 26.76
CA HIS A 16 30.09 12.67 27.69
C HIS A 16 31.34 13.38 27.10
N PRO A 17 32.08 14.14 27.88
CA PRO A 17 33.20 14.95 27.37
C PRO A 17 34.38 14.15 26.72
N GLN A 18 34.44 12.85 26.97
CA GLN A 18 35.52 11.96 26.50
C GLN A 18 35.06 10.94 25.44
N GLN A 19 33.84 11.11 24.88
CA GLN A 19 33.30 10.15 23.93
C GLN A 19 33.67 10.55 22.49
N GLU A 20 34.26 9.62 21.74
CA GLU A 20 34.52 9.79 20.31
C GLU A 20 33.19 9.81 19.55
N PHE A 21 33.01 10.81 18.69
CA PHE A 21 31.81 10.93 17.83
C PHE A 21 32.07 10.28 16.49
N ILE A 22 31.09 9.57 15.99
CA ILE A 22 31.07 9.06 14.61
C ILE A 22 30.83 10.25 13.68
N GLN A 23 31.76 10.50 12.76
CA GLN A 23 31.63 11.55 11.75
C GLN A 23 30.82 10.98 10.57
N LEU A 24 29.65 11.58 10.31
CA LEU A 24 28.78 11.21 9.22
C LEU A 24 28.69 12.34 8.21
N ASP A 25 29.21 12.12 7.01
CA ASP A 25 29.04 13.05 5.89
C ASP A 25 27.65 12.85 5.27
N THR A 26 26.81 13.89 5.33
CA THR A 26 25.44 13.87 4.81
C THR A 26 25.31 14.46 3.40
N THR A 27 26.41 14.78 2.73
CA THR A 27 26.42 15.43 1.40
C THR A 27 25.69 14.60 0.35
N ASN A 28 25.83 13.26 0.40
CA ASN A 28 25.22 12.33 -0.56
C ASN A 28 24.01 11.56 0.02
N VAL A 29 23.37 12.07 1.08
CA VAL A 29 22.17 11.44 1.66
C VAL A 29 20.92 11.97 0.97
N LEU A 30 20.12 11.05 0.42
CA LEU A 30 18.83 11.39 -0.14
C LEU A 30 17.80 11.60 0.98
N PHE A 31 17.12 12.73 0.95
CA PHE A 31 16.01 13.03 1.86
C PHE A 31 14.67 12.87 1.15
N ILE A 32 13.84 11.99 1.66
CA ILE A 32 12.46 11.82 1.22
C ILE A 32 11.56 12.18 2.40
N VAL A 33 10.76 13.23 2.23
CA VAL A 33 9.85 13.74 3.26
C VAL A 33 8.42 13.54 2.76
N ALA A 34 7.56 12.96 3.59
CA ALA A 34 6.17 12.71 3.24
C ALA A 34 5.23 13.19 4.35
N GLY A 35 4.02 13.58 3.94
CA GLY A 35 2.95 14.01 4.84
C GLY A 35 1.58 13.90 4.17
N ALA A 36 0.52 13.92 4.97
CA ALA A 36 -0.86 13.88 4.46
C ALA A 36 -1.31 15.22 3.87
N PHE A 37 -0.73 16.34 4.31
CA PHE A 37 -1.04 17.70 3.85
C PHE A 37 -2.55 18.01 3.80
N ALA A 38 -3.32 17.56 4.81
CA ALA A 38 -4.76 17.79 4.88
C ALA A 38 -5.08 19.29 4.84
N GLY A 39 -5.98 19.71 3.95
CA GLY A 39 -6.33 21.12 3.70
C GLY A 39 -5.48 21.81 2.60
N LEU A 40 -4.46 21.13 2.06
CA LEU A 40 -3.69 21.67 0.93
C LEU A 40 -4.54 21.70 -0.35
N GLU A 41 -5.47 20.77 -0.51
CA GLU A 41 -6.43 20.69 -1.61
C GLU A 41 -7.29 21.96 -1.73
N GLU A 42 -7.69 22.56 -0.60
CA GLU A 42 -8.46 23.82 -0.59
C GLU A 42 -7.63 24.98 -1.11
N ILE A 43 -6.35 25.02 -0.74
CA ILE A 43 -5.41 26.06 -1.17
C ILE A 43 -5.16 25.98 -2.68
N ILE A 44 -4.95 24.75 -3.19
CA ILE A 44 -4.74 24.49 -4.62
C ILE A 44 -6.00 24.87 -5.40
N SER A 45 -7.18 24.41 -4.97
CA SER A 45 -8.48 24.69 -5.57
C SER A 45 -8.76 26.22 -5.60
N ALA A 46 -8.48 26.92 -4.52
CA ALA A 46 -8.65 28.38 -4.46
C ALA A 46 -7.72 29.12 -5.45
N ARG A 47 -6.54 28.59 -5.76
CA ARG A 47 -5.64 29.11 -6.77
C ARG A 47 -6.10 28.74 -8.18
N ALA A 48 -6.41 27.45 -8.41
CA ALA A 48 -6.83 26.91 -9.71
C ALA A 48 -8.23 27.42 -10.09
N GLY A 49 -9.17 27.45 -9.16
CA GLY A 49 -10.55 27.90 -9.38
C GLY A 49 -10.69 29.40 -9.71
N LYS A 50 -9.72 30.22 -9.33
CA LYS A 50 -9.69 31.64 -9.75
C LYS A 50 -9.49 31.85 -11.27
N LYS A 51 -9.08 30.81 -12.00
CA LYS A 51 -8.99 30.83 -13.47
C LYS A 51 -10.32 30.53 -14.18
N GLY A 52 -11.35 30.06 -13.44
CA GLY A 52 -12.63 29.61 -13.99
C GLY A 52 -13.83 30.47 -13.60
N ILE A 53 -13.68 31.80 -13.47
CA ILE A 53 -14.84 32.72 -13.35
C ILE A 53 -15.45 32.94 -14.74
N GLY A 54 -16.34 32.02 -15.15
CA GLY A 54 -17.12 32.12 -16.37
C GLY A 54 -18.37 31.23 -16.29
N PHE A 55 -19.47 31.67 -16.90
CA PHE A 55 -20.71 30.92 -17.07
C PHE A 55 -20.38 29.58 -17.78
N GLY A 56 -20.34 28.48 -17.05
CA GLY A 56 -20.00 27.16 -17.58
C GLY A 56 -18.89 26.40 -16.84
N ALA A 57 -18.43 26.86 -15.66
CA ALA A 57 -17.48 26.09 -14.84
C ALA A 57 -18.10 24.74 -14.45
N PRO A 58 -17.46 23.58 -14.72
CA PRO A 58 -17.95 22.29 -14.30
C PRO A 58 -18.03 22.25 -12.78
N ILE A 59 -19.14 21.72 -12.26
CA ILE A 59 -19.32 21.48 -10.82
C ILE A 59 -18.34 20.35 -10.46
N ALA A 60 -17.37 20.66 -9.60
CA ALA A 60 -16.36 19.70 -9.16
C ALA A 60 -17.01 18.44 -8.58
N GLY A 61 -16.78 17.30 -9.21
CA GLY A 61 -17.18 16.00 -8.73
C GLY A 61 -16.20 15.47 -7.66
N LYS A 62 -16.62 14.51 -6.87
CA LYS A 62 -15.79 13.89 -5.82
C LYS A 62 -14.46 13.28 -6.33
N ASN A 63 -14.37 12.99 -7.62
CA ASN A 63 -13.16 12.46 -8.28
C ASN A 63 -12.14 13.54 -8.67
N ASP A 64 -12.54 14.82 -8.72
CA ASP A 64 -11.64 15.91 -9.10
C ASP A 64 -10.58 16.20 -8.02
N ASN A 65 -10.80 15.77 -6.78
CA ASN A 65 -9.85 15.97 -5.68
C ASN A 65 -8.53 15.19 -5.87
N VAL A 66 -8.52 14.14 -6.66
CA VAL A 66 -7.32 13.30 -6.89
C VAL A 66 -6.36 13.97 -7.86
N GLU A 67 -6.89 14.65 -8.88
CA GLU A 67 -6.10 15.40 -9.87
C GLU A 67 -5.58 16.72 -9.33
N ILE A 68 -6.24 17.29 -8.32
CA ILE A 68 -5.88 18.59 -7.74
C ILE A 68 -4.42 18.60 -7.25
N PHE A 69 -3.96 17.53 -6.59
CA PHE A 69 -2.60 17.46 -6.09
C PHE A 69 -1.54 17.43 -7.21
N THR A 70 -1.90 17.04 -8.43
CA THR A 70 -0.96 17.07 -9.57
C THR A 70 -0.61 18.50 -9.98
N GLU A 71 -1.47 19.47 -9.63
CA GLU A 71 -1.26 20.89 -9.88
C GLU A 71 -0.54 21.63 -8.75
N VAL A 72 -0.06 20.93 -7.70
CA VAL A 72 0.60 21.53 -6.55
C VAL A 72 1.81 22.35 -6.98
N GLN A 73 1.95 23.53 -6.41
CA GLN A 73 3.07 24.43 -6.64
C GLN A 73 3.76 24.79 -5.33
N PRO A 74 5.05 25.17 -5.36
CA PRO A 74 5.78 25.63 -4.18
C PRO A 74 5.07 26.75 -3.39
N GLU A 75 4.32 27.60 -4.10
CA GLU A 75 3.53 28.67 -3.49
C GLU A 75 2.39 28.13 -2.62
N ASP A 76 1.75 27.04 -3.02
CA ASP A 76 0.68 26.39 -2.25
C ASP A 76 1.23 25.83 -0.94
N LEU A 77 2.41 25.21 -0.98
CA LEU A 77 3.11 24.71 0.20
C LEU A 77 3.50 25.86 1.16
N ARG A 78 3.88 27.01 0.62
CA ARG A 78 4.14 28.20 1.44
C ARG A 78 2.86 28.71 2.11
N LYS A 79 1.74 28.77 1.39
CA LYS A 79 0.44 29.13 1.95
C LYS A 79 -0.05 28.13 2.98
N PHE A 80 0.27 26.86 2.81
CA PHE A 80 -0.02 25.80 3.76
C PHE A 80 0.76 25.95 5.08
N GLY A 81 1.89 26.69 5.05
CA GLY A 81 2.69 26.99 6.24
C GLY A 81 4.11 26.44 6.24
N LEU A 82 4.58 25.86 5.13
CA LEU A 82 5.98 25.49 5.01
C LEU A 82 6.85 26.73 4.82
N ILE A 83 8.01 26.74 5.51
CA ILE A 83 8.97 27.83 5.38
C ILE A 83 9.66 27.81 4.01
N PRO A 84 9.89 28.98 3.39
CA PRO A 84 10.47 29.09 2.05
C PRO A 84 11.83 28.38 1.91
N GLU A 85 12.68 28.46 2.93
CA GLU A 85 14.01 27.84 2.94
C GLU A 85 13.91 26.32 2.84
N PHE A 86 12.91 25.72 3.47
CA PHE A 86 12.66 24.29 3.40
C PHE A 86 12.18 23.86 2.02
N ILE A 87 11.24 24.62 1.45
CA ILE A 87 10.71 24.37 0.10
C ILE A 87 11.83 24.46 -0.94
N GLY A 88 12.72 25.47 -0.83
CA GLY A 88 13.84 25.64 -1.74
C GLY A 88 14.86 24.50 -1.71
N ARG A 89 14.93 23.75 -0.58
CA ARG A 89 15.84 22.60 -0.42
C ARG A 89 15.24 21.26 -0.78
N LEU A 90 13.93 21.21 -1.00
CA LEU A 90 13.18 20.04 -1.47
C LEU A 90 12.53 20.37 -2.81
N PRO A 91 13.32 20.50 -3.89
CA PRO A 91 12.84 21.02 -5.17
C PRO A 91 11.90 20.05 -5.92
N VAL A 92 11.93 18.77 -5.58
CA VAL A 92 11.10 17.76 -6.21
C VAL A 92 9.86 17.54 -5.36
N ILE A 93 8.72 17.88 -5.91
CA ILE A 93 7.41 17.61 -5.32
C ILE A 93 6.80 16.46 -6.07
N ALA A 94 6.44 15.40 -5.34
CA ALA A 94 5.75 14.23 -5.88
C ALA A 94 4.43 14.03 -5.14
N THR A 95 3.39 13.68 -5.88
CA THR A 95 2.06 13.38 -5.34
C THR A 95 1.74 11.92 -5.50
N VAL A 96 0.98 11.38 -4.57
CA VAL A 96 0.53 9.97 -4.59
C VAL A 96 -0.97 9.97 -4.85
N THR A 97 -1.38 9.27 -5.90
CA THR A 97 -2.79 9.09 -6.25
C THR A 97 -3.39 7.90 -5.50
N PRO A 98 -4.71 7.88 -5.27
CA PRO A 98 -5.40 6.69 -4.78
C PRO A 98 -5.15 5.50 -5.69
N LEU A 99 -5.08 4.33 -5.07
CA LEU A 99 -4.89 3.08 -5.81
C LEU A 99 -6.21 2.64 -6.43
N ASP A 100 -6.18 2.36 -7.72
CA ASP A 100 -7.29 1.71 -8.42
C ASP A 100 -7.27 0.18 -8.19
N ARG A 101 -8.29 -0.51 -8.71
CA ARG A 101 -8.40 -1.98 -8.63
C ARG A 101 -7.15 -2.68 -9.20
N GLU A 102 -6.67 -2.22 -10.35
CA GLU A 102 -5.55 -2.85 -11.06
C GLU A 102 -4.27 -2.74 -10.26
N ALA A 103 -3.98 -1.57 -9.71
CA ALA A 103 -2.84 -1.35 -8.82
C ALA A 103 -2.92 -2.21 -7.55
N LEU A 104 -4.11 -2.36 -6.95
CA LEU A 104 -4.32 -3.22 -5.78
C LEU A 104 -4.08 -4.70 -6.11
N MET A 105 -4.53 -5.18 -7.27
CA MET A 105 -4.23 -6.54 -7.75
C MET A 105 -2.74 -6.76 -7.99
N GLU A 106 -2.05 -5.76 -8.54
CA GLU A 106 -0.60 -5.81 -8.71
C GLU A 106 0.12 -5.91 -7.36
N ILE A 107 -0.30 -5.12 -6.37
CA ILE A 107 0.25 -5.14 -5.00
C ILE A 107 0.04 -6.50 -4.34
N LEU A 108 -1.10 -7.16 -4.60
CA LEU A 108 -1.38 -8.50 -4.07
C LEU A 108 -0.46 -9.57 -4.61
N THR A 109 0.02 -9.45 -5.87
CA THR A 109 0.64 -10.56 -6.61
C THR A 109 2.08 -10.32 -7.06
N LYS A 110 2.41 -9.11 -7.55
CA LYS A 110 3.70 -8.83 -8.22
C LYS A 110 4.90 -8.70 -7.28
N PRO A 111 4.85 -7.97 -6.16
CA PRO A 111 6.01 -7.77 -5.30
C PRO A 111 6.70 -9.09 -4.92
N LYS A 112 8.01 -9.02 -4.65
CA LYS A 112 8.78 -10.20 -4.21
C LYS A 112 8.14 -10.84 -2.98
N ASN A 113 7.66 -10.02 -2.05
CA ASN A 113 6.99 -10.43 -0.82
C ASN A 113 5.50 -10.02 -0.84
N ALA A 114 4.80 -10.31 -1.94
CA ALA A 114 3.38 -10.04 -2.10
C ALA A 114 2.53 -10.85 -1.08
N LEU A 115 1.37 -10.32 -0.68
CA LEU A 115 0.51 -10.97 0.30
C LEU A 115 0.11 -12.39 -0.12
N VAL A 116 -0.29 -12.58 -1.37
CA VAL A 116 -0.62 -13.90 -1.92
C VAL A 116 0.52 -14.89 -1.68
N LYS A 117 1.76 -14.50 -2.01
CA LYS A 117 2.95 -15.36 -1.84
C LYS A 117 3.26 -15.66 -0.36
N GLN A 118 2.98 -14.71 0.54
CA GLN A 118 3.14 -14.94 1.97
C GLN A 118 2.18 -16.02 2.46
N TYR A 119 0.90 -15.93 2.11
CA TYR A 119 -0.10 -16.93 2.49
C TYR A 119 0.16 -18.28 1.80
N GLN A 120 0.51 -18.29 0.51
CA GLN A 120 0.92 -19.52 -0.17
C GLN A 120 2.03 -20.24 0.59
N ARG A 121 3.04 -19.49 1.04
CA ARG A 121 4.13 -20.07 1.83
C ARG A 121 3.68 -20.61 3.18
N MET A 122 2.70 -19.97 3.84
CA MET A 122 2.15 -20.45 5.09
C MET A 122 1.40 -21.78 4.88
N PHE A 123 0.56 -21.86 3.84
CA PHE A 123 -0.15 -23.10 3.50
C PHE A 123 0.79 -24.25 3.10
N GLU A 124 1.87 -23.95 2.36
CA GLU A 124 2.90 -24.94 2.03
C GLU A 124 3.56 -25.58 3.27
N LEU A 125 3.76 -24.81 4.35
CA LEU A 125 4.32 -25.33 5.60
C LEU A 125 3.40 -26.38 6.27
N ASP A 126 2.09 -26.25 6.06
CA ASP A 126 1.07 -27.19 6.54
C ASP A 126 0.76 -28.28 5.51
N GLY A 127 1.47 -28.32 4.37
CA GLY A 127 1.34 -29.36 3.34
C GLY A 127 0.20 -29.12 2.35
N PHE A 128 -0.28 -27.88 2.23
CA PHE A 128 -1.33 -27.49 1.28
C PHE A 128 -0.79 -26.54 0.21
N GLU A 129 -1.41 -26.55 -0.97
CA GLU A 129 -1.23 -25.51 -1.98
C GLU A 129 -2.39 -24.54 -1.89
N LEU A 130 -2.11 -23.23 -1.97
CA LEU A 130 -3.12 -22.19 -1.98
C LEU A 130 -3.20 -21.53 -3.36
N GLU A 131 -4.37 -21.63 -3.99
CA GLU A 131 -4.65 -21.04 -5.28
C GLU A 131 -5.76 -19.99 -5.19
N PHE A 132 -5.57 -18.88 -5.91
CA PHE A 132 -6.60 -17.84 -6.07
C PHE A 132 -7.02 -17.77 -7.52
N ASP A 133 -8.32 -17.83 -7.76
CA ASP A 133 -8.87 -17.48 -9.06
C ASP A 133 -8.67 -15.98 -9.33
N LEU A 134 -8.54 -15.59 -10.59
CA LEU A 134 -8.39 -14.19 -10.97
C LEU A 134 -9.56 -13.33 -10.46
N ASP A 135 -10.78 -13.86 -10.57
CA ASP A 135 -12.00 -13.19 -10.10
C ASP A 135 -12.02 -13.03 -8.57
N ALA A 136 -11.38 -13.93 -7.82
CA ALA A 136 -11.23 -13.79 -6.38
C ALA A 136 -10.29 -12.63 -6.02
N LEU A 137 -9.16 -12.51 -6.72
CA LEU A 137 -8.24 -11.39 -6.54
C LEU A 137 -8.89 -10.05 -6.89
N GLN A 138 -9.72 -10.02 -7.93
CA GLN A 138 -10.51 -8.84 -8.29
C GLN A 138 -11.51 -8.48 -7.19
N ALA A 139 -12.23 -9.47 -6.65
CA ALA A 139 -13.18 -9.24 -5.57
C ALA A 139 -12.51 -8.72 -4.29
N ILE A 140 -11.30 -9.21 -3.95
CA ILE A 140 -10.51 -8.70 -2.83
C ILE A 140 -10.13 -7.22 -3.06
N ALA A 141 -9.66 -6.89 -4.27
CA ALA A 141 -9.32 -5.51 -4.62
C ALA A 141 -10.57 -4.60 -4.58
N ASP A 142 -11.71 -5.05 -5.07
CA ASP A 142 -12.97 -4.30 -5.03
C ASP A 142 -13.45 -4.04 -3.59
N GLN A 143 -13.32 -5.01 -2.69
CA GLN A 143 -13.62 -4.80 -1.28
C GLN A 143 -12.69 -3.75 -0.65
N ALA A 144 -11.40 -3.73 -1.00
CA ALA A 144 -10.46 -2.73 -0.49
C ALA A 144 -10.79 -1.32 -0.99
N VAL A 145 -11.21 -1.19 -2.25
CA VAL A 145 -11.71 0.08 -2.82
C VAL A 145 -12.99 0.51 -2.10
N ALA A 146 -13.97 -0.40 -1.94
CA ALA A 146 -15.25 -0.10 -1.31
C ALA A 146 -15.10 0.32 0.17
N ARG A 147 -14.11 -0.25 0.88
CA ARG A 147 -13.78 0.12 2.27
C ARG A 147 -12.94 1.40 2.38
N GLU A 148 -12.53 1.99 1.26
CA GLU A 148 -11.63 3.17 1.20
C GLU A 148 -10.32 2.99 2.01
N THR A 149 -9.87 1.74 2.17
CA THR A 149 -8.68 1.41 2.99
C THR A 149 -7.39 1.31 2.19
N GLY A 150 -7.51 1.28 0.85
CA GLY A 150 -6.37 1.11 -0.07
C GLY A 150 -5.59 -0.19 0.22
N ALA A 151 -4.30 -0.17 -0.04
CA ALA A 151 -3.44 -1.35 0.15
C ALA A 151 -3.38 -1.88 1.59
N ARG A 152 -3.61 -1.02 2.60
CA ARG A 152 -3.61 -1.44 4.02
C ARG A 152 -4.76 -2.40 4.33
N GLY A 153 -5.91 -2.22 3.67
CA GLY A 153 -7.08 -3.08 3.84
C GLY A 153 -6.91 -4.48 3.27
N LEU A 154 -6.02 -4.67 2.28
CA LEU A 154 -5.82 -5.95 1.63
C LEU A 154 -5.45 -7.06 2.62
N ARG A 155 -4.58 -6.76 3.59
CA ARG A 155 -4.19 -7.75 4.62
C ARG A 155 -5.38 -8.16 5.47
N ALA A 156 -6.16 -7.21 5.97
CA ALA A 156 -7.33 -7.50 6.80
C ALA A 156 -8.38 -8.33 6.05
N ILE A 157 -8.62 -8.00 4.77
CA ILE A 157 -9.54 -8.78 3.92
C ILE A 157 -9.02 -10.20 3.72
N MET A 158 -7.73 -10.38 3.45
CA MET A 158 -7.11 -11.71 3.32
C MET A 158 -7.20 -12.51 4.62
N GLU A 159 -7.01 -11.87 5.78
CA GLU A 159 -7.15 -12.50 7.10
C GLU A 159 -8.60 -12.92 7.39
N GLU A 160 -9.58 -12.10 7.02
CA GLU A 160 -11.00 -12.45 7.13
C GLU A 160 -11.36 -13.69 6.32
N ILE A 161 -10.82 -13.82 5.10
CA ILE A 161 -11.09 -14.94 4.19
C ILE A 161 -10.33 -16.20 4.60
N LEU A 162 -9.05 -16.08 4.92
CA LEU A 162 -8.16 -17.23 5.12
C LEU A 162 -8.09 -17.68 6.59
N GLY A 163 -8.45 -16.82 7.55
CA GLY A 163 -8.34 -17.11 8.98
C GLY A 163 -9.07 -18.40 9.40
N PRO A 164 -10.35 -18.59 9.05
CA PRO A 164 -11.07 -19.83 9.35
C PRO A 164 -10.38 -21.06 8.79
N ILE A 165 -9.94 -21.01 7.53
CA ILE A 165 -9.26 -22.09 6.82
C ILE A 165 -7.93 -22.45 7.51
N MET A 166 -7.14 -21.43 7.83
CA MET A 166 -5.85 -21.57 8.51
C MET A 166 -5.98 -22.18 9.91
N PHE A 167 -7.14 -22.04 10.54
CA PHE A 167 -7.43 -22.65 11.83
C PHE A 167 -7.74 -24.15 11.70
N GLU A 168 -8.39 -24.57 10.61
CA GLU A 168 -8.80 -25.95 10.39
C GLU A 168 -7.70 -26.83 9.78
N ILE A 169 -6.84 -26.25 8.93
CA ILE A 169 -5.79 -26.98 8.20
C ILE A 169 -4.85 -27.78 9.09
N PRO A 170 -4.29 -27.27 10.20
CA PRO A 170 -3.31 -28.00 11.01
C PRO A 170 -3.83 -29.31 11.61
N GLY A 171 -5.15 -29.49 11.70
CA GLY A 171 -5.80 -30.71 12.19
C GLY A 171 -6.22 -31.70 11.10
N SER A 172 -6.01 -31.36 9.82
CA SER A 172 -6.48 -32.16 8.71
C SER A 172 -5.52 -33.28 8.35
N GLU A 173 -6.03 -34.50 8.21
CA GLU A 173 -5.26 -35.66 7.68
C GLU A 173 -5.13 -35.60 6.13
N VAL A 174 -5.85 -34.71 5.46
CA VAL A 174 -5.93 -34.59 3.99
C VAL A 174 -5.08 -33.43 3.54
N GLN A 175 -4.07 -33.71 2.71
CA GLN A 175 -3.31 -32.68 2.00
C GLN A 175 -3.89 -32.45 0.60
N GLY A 176 -3.91 -31.19 0.15
CA GLY A 176 -4.52 -30.86 -1.12
C GLY A 176 -4.34 -29.40 -1.55
N ILE A 177 -5.08 -29.01 -2.55
CA ILE A 177 -5.13 -27.64 -3.06
C ILE A 177 -6.35 -26.95 -2.45
N VAL A 178 -6.12 -25.82 -1.78
CA VAL A 178 -7.17 -24.92 -1.30
C VAL A 178 -7.41 -23.85 -2.36
N LYS A 179 -8.61 -23.86 -2.96
CA LYS A 179 -8.95 -22.96 -4.05
C LYS A 179 -9.88 -21.86 -3.58
N ILE A 180 -9.43 -20.62 -3.69
CA ILE A 180 -10.20 -19.43 -3.35
C ILE A 180 -10.86 -18.88 -4.62
N SER A 181 -12.18 -19.03 -4.69
CA SER A 181 -13.02 -18.47 -5.74
C SER A 181 -13.65 -17.13 -5.33
N LYS A 182 -14.23 -16.43 -6.29
CA LYS A 182 -14.98 -15.20 -6.03
C LYS A 182 -16.10 -15.39 -4.98
N GLN A 183 -16.80 -16.54 -5.01
CA GLN A 183 -17.87 -16.85 -4.05
C GLN A 183 -17.36 -16.94 -2.61
N VAL A 184 -16.17 -17.50 -2.40
CA VAL A 184 -15.51 -17.54 -1.09
C VAL A 184 -15.30 -16.12 -0.55
N VAL A 185 -14.85 -15.21 -1.41
CA VAL A 185 -14.57 -13.81 -1.05
C VAL A 185 -15.83 -13.01 -0.75
N GLU A 186 -16.88 -13.16 -1.58
CA GLU A 186 -18.08 -12.34 -1.48
C GLU A 186 -19.12 -12.87 -0.49
N SER A 187 -19.25 -14.20 -0.39
CA SER A 187 -20.32 -14.85 0.36
C SER A 187 -19.83 -15.60 1.59
N GLY A 188 -18.53 -15.67 1.84
CA GLY A 188 -17.96 -16.40 2.96
C GLY A 188 -18.23 -17.93 2.90
N VAL A 189 -18.46 -18.46 1.70
CA VAL A 189 -18.63 -19.90 1.48
C VAL A 189 -17.28 -20.58 1.71
N GLU A 190 -17.29 -21.76 2.34
CA GLU A 190 -16.06 -22.54 2.54
C GLU A 190 -15.38 -22.84 1.20
N PRO A 191 -14.04 -22.66 1.12
CA PRO A 191 -13.28 -22.95 -0.09
C PRO A 191 -13.27 -24.44 -0.39
N SER A 192 -13.16 -24.79 -1.67
CA SER A 192 -12.98 -26.18 -2.07
C SER A 192 -11.57 -26.66 -1.78
N ILE A 193 -11.44 -27.77 -1.06
CA ILE A 193 -10.18 -28.47 -0.86
C ILE A 193 -10.14 -29.66 -1.81
N ILE A 194 -9.20 -29.66 -2.75
CA ILE A 194 -9.00 -30.74 -3.73
C ILE A 194 -7.86 -31.63 -3.24
N PRO A 195 -8.13 -32.87 -2.79
CA PRO A 195 -7.06 -33.75 -2.29
C PRO A 195 -6.06 -34.13 -3.37
N PHE A 196 -4.76 -34.14 -3.08
CA PHE A 196 -3.71 -34.57 -4.04
C PHE A 196 -3.90 -35.99 -4.55
N LYS A 197 -4.53 -36.88 -3.78
CA LYS A 197 -4.84 -38.24 -4.21
C LYS A 197 -5.82 -38.32 -5.38
N SER A 198 -6.78 -37.41 -5.45
CA SER A 198 -7.76 -37.35 -6.57
C SER A 198 -7.10 -36.90 -7.87
N LEU A 199 -6.16 -35.94 -7.80
CA LEU A 199 -5.42 -35.44 -8.97
C LEU A 199 -4.48 -36.48 -9.60
N ARG A 200 -4.00 -37.46 -8.83
CA ARG A 200 -3.20 -38.57 -9.35
C ARG A 200 -4.02 -39.60 -10.13
N GLN A 201 -5.29 -39.77 -9.78
CA GLN A 201 -6.19 -40.70 -10.49
C GLN A 201 -6.64 -40.17 -11.84
N GLU A 202 -6.87 -38.87 -11.99
CA GLU A 202 -7.24 -38.26 -13.28
C GLU A 202 -6.07 -38.21 -14.29
N LYS A 203 -4.80 -38.20 -13.84
CA LYS A 203 -3.64 -38.23 -14.75
C LYS A 203 -3.24 -39.63 -15.21
N SER A 204 -3.89 -40.70 -14.69
CA SER A 204 -3.59 -42.08 -15.01
C SER A 204 -4.73 -42.82 -15.77
N ALA A 205 -5.76 -42.08 -16.16
CA ALA A 205 -6.85 -42.53 -17.03
C ALA A 205 -6.77 -41.82 -18.40
#